data_5ef45b834c8c63f3f55e8c69ee518921
#
_entry.id   5ef45b834c8c63f3f55e8c69ee518921
#
_cell.length_a   1.000
_cell.length_b   1.000
_cell.length_c   1.000
_cell.angle_alpha   90.00
_cell.angle_beta   90.00
_cell.angle_gamma   90.00
#
_symmetry.space_group_name_H-M   'P 1'
#
loop_
_entity.id
_entity.type
_entity.pdbx_description
1 polymer ?
#
loop_
_entity_poly.entity_id
_entity_poly.type
_entity_poly.pdbx_seq_one_letter_code
_entity_poly.pdbx_strand_id
1 'polypeptide(L)'
;SRYTQKGDVVFSIVRPYLRNIAKVSVDGCIASTGFYVCSPIDDLNSEYCYYLMISDYVVTGLNQFMKGDNSPSINKSHIDEWLFPLPPFPEQQRIVQKIEKLFSLLDHIKKSLEV
;
A
#
# COMPACT_ATOMS: atom_id res chain seq x y z
N SER A 1 -2.08 15.53 -10.75
CA SER A 1 -1.24 14.42 -11.24
C SER A 1 0.23 14.72 -11.00
N ARG A 2 1.00 13.68 -10.78
CA ARG A 2 2.44 13.81 -10.58
C ARG A 2 3.15 12.57 -11.12
N TYR A 3 4.42 12.77 -11.48
CA TYR A 3 5.28 11.66 -11.87
C TYR A 3 5.65 10.83 -10.66
N THR A 4 5.73 9.53 -10.88
CA THR A 4 6.15 8.57 -9.87
C THR A 4 7.51 7.98 -10.23
N GLN A 5 8.16 7.39 -9.24
CA GLN A 5 9.43 6.71 -9.39
C GLN A 5 9.27 5.25 -9.03
N LYS A 6 10.14 4.40 -9.55
CA LYS A 6 10.20 3.00 -9.16
C LYS A 6 10.31 2.88 -7.64
N GLY A 7 9.46 2.05 -7.06
CA GLY A 7 9.42 1.85 -5.61
C GLY A 7 8.39 2.70 -4.89
N ASP A 8 7.81 3.71 -5.55
CA ASP A 8 6.71 4.47 -4.97
C ASP A 8 5.50 3.55 -4.77
N VAL A 9 4.68 3.88 -3.77
CA VAL A 9 3.41 3.19 -3.54
C VAL A 9 2.29 4.19 -3.79
N VAL A 10 1.36 3.82 -4.67
CA VAL A 10 0.20 4.65 -4.98
C VAL A 10 -1.04 4.05 -4.33
N PHE A 11 -1.83 4.90 -3.70
CA PHE A 11 -3.01 4.50 -2.94
C PHE A 11 -4.21 5.31 -3.42
N SER A 12 -5.24 4.64 -3.93
CA SER A 12 -6.45 5.33 -4.38
C SER A 12 -7.22 5.90 -3.19
N ILE A 13 -7.45 7.21 -3.21
CA ILE A 13 -8.28 7.86 -2.19
C ILE A 13 -9.77 7.81 -2.54
N VAL A 14 -10.10 7.40 -3.77
CA VAL A 14 -11.48 7.17 -4.20
C VAL A 14 -11.80 5.70 -3.96
N ARG A 15 -12.88 5.44 -3.25
CA ARG A 15 -13.30 4.08 -2.88
C ARG A 15 -12.13 3.26 -2.33
N PRO A 16 -11.50 3.72 -1.23
CA PRO A 16 -10.29 3.05 -0.71
C PRO A 16 -10.54 1.59 -0.30
N TYR A 17 -11.77 1.22 0.00
CA TYR A 17 -12.13 -0.16 0.33
C TYR A 17 -11.88 -1.13 -0.85
N LEU A 18 -11.79 -0.64 -2.08
CA LEU A 18 -11.47 -1.48 -3.24
C LEU A 18 -9.98 -1.83 -3.30
N ARG A 19 -9.16 -1.20 -2.49
CA ARG A 19 -7.72 -1.48 -2.38
C ARG A 19 -6.98 -1.37 -3.71
N ASN A 20 -7.25 -0.32 -4.47
CA ASN A 20 -6.48 0.00 -5.66
C ASN A 20 -5.16 0.62 -5.23
N ILE A 21 -4.24 -0.24 -4.86
CA ILE A 21 -2.95 0.12 -4.27
C ILE A 21 -1.88 -0.65 -5.03
N ALA A 22 -0.86 0.05 -5.49
CA ALA A 22 0.19 -0.59 -6.28
C ALA A 22 1.55 -0.02 -5.93
N LYS A 23 2.56 -0.86 -6.08
CA LYS A 23 3.95 -0.43 -6.04
C LYS A 23 4.40 -0.17 -7.48
N VAL A 24 4.94 1.00 -7.73
CA VAL A 24 5.38 1.42 -9.07
C VAL A 24 6.65 0.64 -9.44
N SER A 25 6.62 -0.02 -10.60
CA SER A 25 7.72 -0.87 -11.05
C SER A 25 8.69 -0.19 -12.02
N VAL A 26 8.31 0.95 -12.60
CA VAL A 26 9.15 1.70 -13.53
C VAL A 26 9.05 3.19 -13.25
N ASP A 27 10.11 3.91 -13.58
CA ASP A 27 10.11 5.38 -13.44
C ASP A 27 9.20 6.04 -14.47
N GLY A 28 8.72 7.23 -14.15
CA GLY A 28 8.04 8.11 -15.10
C GLY A 28 6.55 7.83 -15.30
N CYS A 29 5.97 6.91 -14.56
CA CYS A 29 4.52 6.75 -14.56
C CYS A 29 3.85 7.96 -13.93
N ILE A 30 2.67 8.31 -14.41
CA ILE A 30 1.93 9.47 -13.91
C ILE A 30 0.75 8.97 -13.08
N ALA A 31 0.68 9.43 -11.84
CA ALA A 31 -0.47 9.17 -10.97
C ALA A 31 -1.43 10.34 -11.05
N SER A 32 -2.73 10.05 -11.18
CA SER A 32 -3.77 11.07 -11.19
C SER A 32 -3.97 11.67 -9.80
N THR A 33 -4.75 12.74 -9.71
CA THR A 33 -5.05 13.41 -8.44
C THR A 33 -5.87 12.54 -7.48
N GLY A 34 -6.51 11.48 -8.00
CA GLY A 34 -7.23 10.51 -7.17
C GLY A 34 -6.34 9.53 -6.43
N PHE A 35 -5.01 9.64 -6.55
CA PHE A 35 -4.05 8.78 -5.87
C PHE A 35 -3.17 9.57 -4.92
N TYR A 36 -2.95 8.99 -3.75
CA TYR A 36 -1.91 9.40 -2.83
C TYR A 36 -0.63 8.67 -3.22
N VAL A 37 0.46 9.42 -3.40
CA VAL A 37 1.75 8.83 -3.77
C VAL A 37 2.67 8.87 -2.55
N CYS A 38 3.08 7.70 -2.09
CA CYS A 38 4.07 7.56 -1.04
C CYS A 38 5.41 7.21 -1.68
N SER A 39 6.41 8.06 -1.50
CA SER A 39 7.76 7.83 -2.01
C SER A 39 8.65 7.39 -0.85
N PRO A 40 8.93 6.09 -0.70
CA PRO A 40 9.81 5.63 0.37
C PRO A 40 11.23 6.19 0.19
N ILE A 41 11.73 6.81 1.26
CA ILE A 41 13.09 7.37 1.30
C ILE A 41 13.76 6.91 2.59
N ASP A 42 15.09 6.91 2.57
CA ASP A 42 15.92 6.65 3.76
C ASP A 42 15.53 5.38 4.49
N ASP A 43 14.85 5.50 5.65
CA ASP A 43 14.57 4.41 6.56
C ASP A 43 13.29 3.64 6.23
N LEU A 44 12.63 3.92 5.10
CA LEU A 44 11.40 3.25 4.71
C LEU A 44 11.66 2.30 3.55
N ASN A 45 11.51 1.01 3.81
CA ASN A 45 11.61 -0.04 2.78
C ASN A 45 10.36 0.00 1.88
N SER A 46 10.55 -0.04 0.57
CA SER A 46 9.46 0.06 -0.41
C SER A 46 8.45 -1.10 -0.29
N GLU A 47 8.93 -2.32 -0.14
CA GLU A 47 8.07 -3.49 0.03
C GLU A 47 7.31 -3.42 1.34
N TYR A 48 7.97 -2.99 2.42
CA TYR A 48 7.30 -2.78 3.70
C TYR A 48 6.19 -1.74 3.57
N CYS A 49 6.48 -0.62 2.90
CA CYS A 49 5.50 0.43 2.64
C CYS A 49 4.27 -0.13 1.91
N TYR A 50 4.50 -0.92 0.87
CA TYR A 50 3.40 -1.53 0.11
C TYR A 50 2.55 -2.45 0.99
N TYR A 51 3.17 -3.37 1.72
CA TYR A 51 2.42 -4.30 2.59
C TYR A 51 1.68 -3.57 3.71
N LEU A 52 2.28 -2.51 4.24
CA LEU A 52 1.63 -1.67 5.24
C LEU A 52 0.38 -1.00 4.67
N MET A 53 0.50 -0.40 3.48
CA MET A 53 -0.60 0.32 2.85
C MET A 53 -1.77 -0.58 2.46
N ILE A 54 -1.54 -1.84 2.13
CA ILE A 54 -2.62 -2.78 1.82
C ILE A 54 -3.20 -3.46 3.06
N SER A 55 -2.61 -3.24 4.24
CA SER A 55 -3.05 -3.89 5.48
C SER A 55 -4.44 -3.41 5.91
N ASP A 56 -5.14 -4.28 6.64
CA ASP A 56 -6.44 -3.91 7.23
C ASP A 56 -6.31 -2.73 8.18
N TYR A 57 -5.22 -2.67 8.93
CA TYR A 57 -4.98 -1.55 9.83
C TYR A 57 -5.08 -0.20 9.10
N VAL A 58 -4.49 -0.11 7.92
CA VAL A 58 -4.52 1.14 7.14
C VAL A 58 -5.83 1.30 6.39
N VAL A 59 -6.21 0.31 5.58
CA VAL A 59 -7.38 0.45 4.70
C VAL A 59 -8.67 0.56 5.49
N THR A 60 -8.90 -0.34 6.43
CA THR A 60 -10.12 -0.32 7.25
C THR A 60 -10.14 0.92 8.14
N GLY A 61 -9.00 1.31 8.68
CA GLY A 61 -8.90 2.52 9.48
C GLY A 61 -9.24 3.78 8.68
N LEU A 62 -8.70 3.90 7.48
CA LEU A 62 -8.96 5.06 6.63
C LEU A 62 -10.39 5.10 6.09
N ASN A 63 -11.03 3.94 5.91
CA ASN A 63 -12.41 3.88 5.43
C ASN A 63 -13.38 4.65 6.32
N GLN A 64 -13.08 4.83 7.61
CA GLN A 64 -13.94 5.59 8.52
C GLN A 64 -14.10 7.05 8.12
N PHE A 65 -13.18 7.57 7.32
CA PHE A 65 -13.20 8.98 6.88
C PHE A 65 -13.89 9.17 5.53
N MET A 66 -14.42 8.12 4.92
CA MET A 66 -15.05 8.21 3.61
C MET A 66 -16.26 9.13 3.64
N LYS A 67 -16.38 9.97 2.60
CA LYS A 67 -17.53 10.85 2.37
C LYS A 67 -17.92 10.80 0.89
N GLY A 68 -19.21 10.94 0.64
CA GLY A 68 -19.78 10.92 -0.70
C GLY A 68 -20.70 9.72 -0.89
N ASP A 69 -21.71 9.88 -1.75
CA ASP A 69 -22.72 8.85 -1.96
C ASP A 69 -22.36 7.88 -3.08
N ASN A 70 -21.93 8.41 -4.25
CA ASN A 70 -21.64 7.59 -5.43
C ASN A 70 -20.18 7.16 -5.50
N SER A 71 -19.28 8.03 -5.11
CA SER A 71 -17.85 7.76 -5.12
C SER A 71 -17.26 8.16 -3.78
N PRO A 72 -17.50 7.37 -2.72
CA PRO A 72 -16.99 7.71 -1.40
C PRO A 72 -15.47 7.78 -1.44
N SER A 73 -14.92 8.83 -0.87
CA SER A 73 -13.49 9.09 -0.91
C SER A 73 -12.99 9.65 0.42
N ILE A 74 -11.68 9.57 0.60
CA ILE A 74 -10.98 10.19 1.71
C ILE A 74 -10.10 11.32 1.17
N ASN A 75 -9.61 12.16 2.06
CA ASN A 75 -8.66 13.20 1.71
C ASN A 75 -7.23 12.69 1.90
N LYS A 76 -6.30 13.28 1.15
CA LYS A 76 -4.87 12.95 1.31
C LYS A 76 -4.38 13.25 2.73
N SER A 77 -4.96 14.27 3.38
CA SER A 77 -4.63 14.61 4.76
C SER A 77 -4.94 13.48 5.74
N HIS A 78 -5.96 12.67 5.47
CA HIS A 78 -6.27 11.51 6.32
C HIS A 78 -5.11 10.51 6.34
N ILE A 79 -4.45 10.33 5.19
CA ILE A 79 -3.28 9.46 5.10
C ILE A 79 -2.08 10.11 5.77
N ASP A 80 -1.86 11.41 5.52
CA ASP A 80 -0.74 12.15 6.13
C ASP A 80 -0.77 12.11 7.66
N GLU A 81 -1.97 12.12 8.24
CA GLU A 81 -2.17 12.16 9.69
C GLU A 81 -2.32 10.76 10.31
N TRP A 82 -2.42 9.71 9.51
CA TRP A 82 -2.55 8.35 10.03
C TRP A 82 -1.24 7.91 10.67
N LEU A 83 -1.35 7.23 11.79
CA LEU A 83 -0.16 6.76 12.52
C LEU A 83 0.32 5.44 11.93
N PHE A 84 1.43 5.49 11.22
CA PHE A 84 2.03 4.31 10.61
C PHE A 84 3.13 3.75 11.49
N PRO A 85 3.16 2.43 11.75
CA PRO A 85 4.29 1.83 12.47
C PRO A 85 5.52 1.83 11.56
N LEU A 86 6.63 2.37 12.07
CA LEU A 86 7.88 2.44 11.34
C LEU A 86 9.01 1.87 12.21
N PRO A 87 9.15 0.54 12.27
CA PRO A 87 10.26 -0.07 13.00
C PRO A 87 11.59 0.20 12.31
N PRO A 88 12.73 -0.07 12.97
CA PRO A 88 14.03 0.07 12.32
C PRO A 88 14.09 -0.71 11.00
N PHE A 89 14.87 -0.20 10.05
CA PHE A 89 14.94 -0.76 8.69
C PHE A 89 15.20 -2.27 8.67
N PRO A 90 16.15 -2.83 9.45
CA PRO A 90 16.34 -4.29 9.48
C PRO A 90 15.09 -5.06 9.90
N GLU A 91 14.29 -4.50 10.79
CA GLU A 91 13.03 -5.12 11.21
C GLU A 91 12.01 -5.10 10.09
N GLN A 92 11.93 -3.99 9.34
CA GLN A 92 11.08 -3.92 8.14
C GLN A 92 11.46 -5.02 7.16
N GLN A 93 12.74 -5.23 6.94
CA GLN A 93 13.23 -6.29 6.03
C GLN A 93 12.82 -7.68 6.52
N ARG A 94 12.90 -7.94 7.82
CA ARG A 94 12.48 -9.22 8.39
C ARG A 94 10.98 -9.46 8.21
N ILE A 95 10.18 -8.42 8.42
CA ILE A 95 8.72 -8.49 8.24
C ILE A 95 8.39 -8.81 6.79
N VAL A 96 9.02 -8.11 5.86
CA VAL A 96 8.82 -8.33 4.41
C VAL A 96 9.17 -9.77 4.04
N GLN A 97 10.32 -10.26 4.48
CA GLN A 97 10.76 -11.63 4.18
C GLN A 97 9.75 -12.65 4.72
N LYS A 98 9.23 -12.43 5.90
CA LYS A 98 8.25 -13.33 6.50
C LYS A 98 6.92 -13.32 5.74
N ILE A 99 6.46 -12.14 5.33
CA ILE A 99 5.22 -12.01 4.54
C ILE A 99 5.39 -12.73 3.21
N GLU A 100 6.50 -12.50 2.52
CA GLU A 100 6.74 -13.11 1.21
C GLU A 100 6.89 -14.63 1.31
N LYS A 101 7.50 -15.11 2.38
CA LYS A 101 7.59 -16.54 2.66
C LYS A 101 6.18 -17.15 2.87
N LEU A 102 5.33 -16.47 3.63
CA LEU A 102 3.97 -16.94 3.87
C LEU A 102 3.14 -16.95 2.59
N PHE A 103 3.26 -15.93 1.75
CA PHE A 103 2.58 -15.89 0.45
C PHE A 103 3.07 -17.01 -0.46
N SER A 104 4.37 -17.28 -0.46
CA SER A 104 4.94 -18.38 -1.24
C SER A 104 4.39 -19.73 -0.78
N LEU A 105 4.28 -19.94 0.53
CA LEU A 105 3.71 -21.18 1.09
C LEU A 105 2.24 -21.34 0.73
N LEU A 106 1.46 -20.24 0.81
CA LEU A 106 0.05 -20.25 0.44
C LEU A 106 -0.14 -20.56 -1.04
N ASP A 107 0.68 -19.97 -1.89
CA ASP A 107 0.65 -20.23 -3.33
C ASP A 107 0.97 -21.70 -3.63
N HIS A 108 1.96 -22.26 -2.95
CA HIS A 108 2.34 -23.67 -3.07
C HIS A 108 1.19 -24.60 -2.67
N ILE A 109 0.54 -24.29 -1.55
CA ILE A 109 -0.62 -25.08 -1.07
C ILE A 109 -1.75 -24.98 -2.08
N LYS A 110 -2.04 -23.78 -2.58
CA LYS A 110 -3.08 -23.55 -3.59
C LYS A 110 -2.83 -24.39 -4.82
N LYS A 111 -1.61 -24.41 -5.33
CA LYS A 111 -1.24 -25.23 -6.50
C LYS A 111 -1.38 -26.71 -6.24
N SER A 112 -1.09 -27.17 -5.02
CA SER A 112 -1.25 -28.56 -4.65
C SER A 112 -2.71 -29.02 -4.63
N LEU A 113 -3.64 -28.07 -4.43
CA LEU A 113 -5.08 -28.35 -4.42
C LEU A 113 -5.70 -28.31 -5.82
N GLU A 114 -5.01 -27.72 -6.80
CA GLU A 114 -5.44 -27.64 -8.19
C GLU A 114 -4.95 -28.91 -8.94
N VAL A 115 -5.76 -29.96 -8.94
CA VAL A 115 -5.39 -31.22 -9.59
C VAL A 115 -6.30 -31.49 -10.79
#